data_52be10912be5ac7a0dfb8a53a64af010
#
_entry.id   52be10912be5ac7a0dfb8a53a64af010
#
_cell.length_a   1.000
_cell.length_b   1.000
_cell.length_c   1.000
_cell.angle_alpha   90.00
_cell.angle_beta   90.00
_cell.angle_gamma   90.00
#
_symmetry.space_group_name_H-M   'P 1'
#
loop_
_entity.id
_entity.type
_entity.pdbx_description
1 polymer ?
#
loop_
_entity_poly.entity_id
_entity_poly.type
_entity_poly.pdbx_seq_one_letter_code
_entity_poly.pdbx_strand_id
1 'polypeptide(L)'
;MLDLWRQQTSSNVWIEAWCDLVTKWKPAFWAEEKTQITSGVGPFITARARERQAYTKREQFPTRHDKAVRAQSIRGRMELEGLYVPARAPWLADLKGELLAFPRGKHDDQVDALGLAGQLLDKWAPGGVPKLEPGAFRPPPIDYVALYPKPDEPLLNVKIL
;
A
#
# COMPACT_ATOMS: atom_id res chain seq x y z
N MET A 1 7.41 3.43 -1.49
CA MET A 1 7.09 1.98 -1.37
C MET A 1 8.32 1.28 -0.84
N LEU A 2 8.22 0.52 0.25
CA LEU A 2 9.39 -0.03 0.93
C LEU A 2 9.61 -1.51 0.65
N ASP A 3 8.52 -2.24 0.40
CA ASP A 3 8.56 -3.69 0.21
C ASP A 3 7.44 -4.15 -0.71
N LEU A 4 7.60 -5.31 -1.32
CA LEU A 4 6.59 -5.95 -2.14
C LEU A 4 6.75 -7.46 -2.03
N TRP A 5 5.65 -8.12 -1.70
CA TRP A 5 5.55 -9.57 -1.77
C TRP A 5 4.49 -9.96 -2.81
N ARG A 6 4.86 -10.83 -3.73
CA ARG A 6 3.97 -11.35 -4.77
C ARG A 6 4.30 -12.81 -5.03
N GLN A 7 3.34 -13.68 -4.83
CA GLN A 7 3.50 -15.10 -5.11
C GLN A 7 2.13 -15.75 -5.35
N GLN A 8 2.04 -16.62 -6.34
CA GLN A 8 0.89 -17.49 -6.50
C GLN A 8 1.04 -18.68 -5.54
N THR A 9 0.21 -18.72 -4.49
CA THR A 9 0.38 -19.70 -3.40
C THR A 9 -0.93 -19.97 -2.67
N SER A 10 -0.90 -20.91 -1.70
CA SER A 10 -2.03 -21.18 -0.83
C SER A 10 -2.30 -20.03 0.17
N SER A 11 -3.54 -19.98 0.69
CA SER A 11 -3.94 -18.98 1.67
C SER A 11 -3.07 -18.98 2.93
N ASN A 12 -2.61 -20.12 3.38
CA ASN A 12 -1.76 -20.21 4.56
C ASN A 12 -0.42 -19.47 4.35
N VAL A 13 0.21 -19.66 3.20
CA VAL A 13 1.51 -19.00 2.91
C VAL A 13 1.37 -17.48 2.80
N TRP A 14 0.35 -16.99 2.11
CA TRP A 14 0.19 -15.55 2.01
C TRP A 14 -0.25 -14.89 3.33
N ILE A 15 -0.98 -15.61 4.21
CA ILE A 15 -1.29 -15.10 5.57
C ILE A 15 -0.01 -14.95 6.39
N GLU A 16 0.92 -15.93 6.32
CA GLU A 16 2.23 -15.81 6.97
C GLU A 16 3.02 -14.62 6.42
N ALA A 17 3.11 -14.48 5.10
CA ALA A 17 3.78 -13.34 4.46
C ALA A 17 3.15 -12.01 4.87
N TRP A 18 1.82 -11.96 4.99
CA TRP A 18 1.11 -10.79 5.49
C TRP A 18 1.50 -10.47 6.94
N CYS A 19 1.52 -11.47 7.82
CA CYS A 19 1.96 -11.29 9.21
C CYS A 19 3.41 -10.80 9.28
N ASP A 20 4.29 -11.32 8.43
CA ASP A 20 5.70 -10.90 8.36
C ASP A 20 5.83 -9.44 7.95
N LEU A 21 5.09 -9.01 6.92
CA LEU A 21 5.07 -7.61 6.48
C LEU A 21 4.52 -6.67 7.55
N VAL A 22 3.43 -7.07 8.22
CA VAL A 22 2.84 -6.28 9.31
C VAL A 22 3.80 -6.16 10.49
N THR A 23 4.46 -7.25 10.87
CA THR A 23 5.44 -7.25 11.97
C THR A 23 6.67 -6.41 11.63
N LYS A 24 7.15 -6.52 10.39
CA LYS A 24 8.33 -5.81 9.90
C LYS A 24 8.09 -4.31 9.81
N TRP A 25 6.99 -3.89 9.19
CA TRP A 25 6.75 -2.50 8.83
C TRP A 25 5.77 -1.77 9.74
N LYS A 26 5.04 -2.49 10.58
CA LYS A 26 4.06 -1.95 11.54
C LYS A 26 3.12 -0.91 10.92
N PRO A 27 2.47 -1.24 9.78
CA PRO A 27 1.60 -0.29 9.08
C PRO A 27 0.40 0.07 9.95
N ALA A 28 0.02 1.35 9.96
CA ALA A 28 -1.19 1.80 10.64
C ALA A 28 -2.47 1.20 10.00
N PHE A 29 -2.44 1.02 8.68
CA PHE A 29 -3.56 0.52 7.91
C PHE A 29 -3.12 -0.52 6.88
N TRP A 30 -4.05 -1.43 6.57
CA TRP A 30 -3.97 -2.39 5.49
C TRP A 30 -5.19 -2.24 4.59
N ALA A 31 -4.99 -1.90 3.32
CA ALA A 31 -6.05 -1.81 2.34
C ALA A 31 -6.24 -3.14 1.61
N GLU A 32 -7.48 -3.57 1.46
CA GLU A 32 -7.82 -4.79 0.72
C GLU A 32 -9.14 -4.65 -0.05
N GLU A 33 -9.30 -5.42 -1.10
CA GLU A 33 -10.59 -5.54 -1.79
C GLU A 33 -11.57 -6.38 -0.97
N LYS A 34 -12.82 -5.93 -0.90
CA LYS A 34 -13.90 -6.70 -0.32
C LYS A 34 -14.40 -7.74 -1.33
N THR A 35 -13.85 -8.93 -1.28
CA THR A 35 -14.24 -10.07 -2.11
C THR A 35 -14.79 -11.21 -1.26
N GLN A 36 -15.41 -12.22 -1.91
CA GLN A 36 -15.83 -13.45 -1.22
C GLN A 36 -14.62 -14.18 -0.61
N ILE A 37 -13.48 -14.15 -1.30
CA ILE A 37 -12.23 -14.79 -0.82
C ILE A 37 -11.76 -14.10 0.45
N THR A 38 -11.65 -12.76 0.45
CA THR A 38 -11.21 -12.01 1.65
C THR A 38 -12.18 -12.18 2.82
N SER A 39 -13.47 -12.30 2.54
CA SER A 39 -14.47 -12.58 3.57
C SER A 39 -14.31 -13.98 4.17
N GLY A 40 -14.07 -15.01 3.33
CA GLY A 40 -13.89 -16.40 3.78
C GLY A 40 -12.59 -16.61 4.55
N VAL A 41 -11.52 -15.93 4.18
CA VAL A 41 -10.20 -16.06 4.83
C VAL A 41 -10.05 -15.13 6.05
N GLY A 42 -10.93 -14.14 6.20
CA GLY A 42 -10.90 -13.15 7.27
C GLY A 42 -10.72 -13.72 8.69
N PRO A 43 -11.49 -14.73 9.11
CA PRO A 43 -11.32 -15.37 10.42
C PRO A 43 -9.93 -15.96 10.63
N PHE A 44 -9.35 -16.61 9.60
CA PHE A 44 -8.00 -17.20 9.65
C PHE A 44 -6.93 -16.12 9.79
N ILE A 45 -7.03 -15.01 9.04
CA ILE A 45 -6.13 -13.85 9.20
C ILE A 45 -6.21 -13.33 10.63
N THR A 46 -7.42 -13.19 11.19
CA THR A 46 -7.61 -12.65 12.53
C THR A 46 -7.01 -13.58 13.60
N ALA A 47 -7.21 -14.88 13.49
CA ALA A 47 -6.63 -15.85 14.41
C ALA A 47 -5.09 -15.80 14.33
N ARG A 48 -4.54 -15.86 13.13
CA ARG A 48 -3.09 -15.86 12.94
C ARG A 48 -2.43 -14.55 13.35
N ALA A 49 -3.09 -13.41 13.08
CA ALA A 49 -2.64 -12.10 13.53
C ALA A 49 -2.48 -12.02 15.07
N ARG A 50 -3.40 -12.63 15.82
CA ARG A 50 -3.31 -12.71 17.28
C ARG A 50 -2.13 -13.57 17.74
N GLU A 51 -1.95 -14.74 17.15
CA GLU A 51 -0.85 -15.64 17.47
C GLU A 51 0.52 -15.00 17.20
N ARG A 52 0.62 -14.27 16.06
CA ARG A 52 1.85 -13.60 15.61
C ARG A 52 2.01 -12.18 16.16
N GLN A 53 1.02 -11.68 16.91
CA GLN A 53 0.98 -10.27 17.38
C GLN A 53 1.12 -9.24 16.23
N ALA A 54 0.63 -9.58 15.05
CA ALA A 54 0.68 -8.78 13.84
C ALA A 54 -0.58 -7.91 13.72
N TYR A 55 -0.60 -6.76 14.36
CA TYR A 55 -1.78 -5.90 14.42
C TYR A 55 -1.68 -4.75 13.44
N THR A 56 -2.75 -4.58 12.65
CA THR A 56 -2.96 -3.42 11.77
C THR A 56 -4.46 -3.22 11.56
N LYS A 57 -4.88 -2.00 11.31
CA LYS A 57 -6.27 -1.72 10.98
C LYS A 57 -6.54 -2.07 9.52
N ARG A 58 -7.45 -3.03 9.29
CA ARG A 58 -7.85 -3.47 7.95
C ARG A 58 -8.97 -2.58 7.43
N GLU A 59 -8.77 -2.02 6.24
CA GLU A 59 -9.75 -1.22 5.52
C GLU A 59 -10.14 -1.92 4.23
N GLN A 60 -11.43 -2.20 4.05
CA GLN A 60 -11.97 -2.90 2.90
C GLN A 60 -12.60 -1.94 1.91
N PHE A 61 -12.23 -2.06 0.65
CA PHE A 61 -12.76 -1.27 -0.44
C PHE A 61 -13.60 -2.14 -1.39
N PRO A 62 -14.79 -1.66 -1.82
CA PRO A 62 -15.62 -2.41 -2.75
C PRO A 62 -15.03 -2.43 -4.15
N THR A 63 -15.10 -3.57 -4.82
CA THR A 63 -14.65 -3.76 -6.21
C THR A 63 -15.73 -3.24 -7.19
N ARG A 64 -16.11 -1.96 -7.13
CA ARG A 64 -17.23 -1.42 -7.93
C ARG A 64 -16.82 -0.62 -9.16
N HIS A 65 -15.54 -0.28 -9.29
CA HIS A 65 -15.07 0.59 -10.37
C HIS A 65 -14.13 -0.16 -11.31
N ASP A 66 -14.09 0.32 -12.56
CA ASP A 66 -13.07 -0.10 -13.52
C ASP A 66 -11.67 0.07 -12.92
N LYS A 67 -10.78 -0.86 -13.25
CA LYS A 67 -9.38 -0.87 -12.81
C LYS A 67 -8.66 0.45 -13.11
N ALA A 68 -8.90 1.03 -14.30
CA ALA A 68 -8.33 2.31 -14.68
C ALA A 68 -8.78 3.44 -13.75
N VAL A 69 -10.05 3.45 -13.32
CA VAL A 69 -10.59 4.44 -12.39
C VAL A 69 -9.97 4.28 -11.00
N ARG A 70 -9.81 3.04 -10.54
CA ARG A 70 -9.19 2.78 -9.24
C ARG A 70 -7.72 3.19 -9.18
N ALA A 71 -7.00 3.05 -10.29
CA ALA A 71 -5.61 3.44 -10.39
C ALA A 71 -5.40 4.96 -10.50
N GLN A 72 -6.44 5.76 -10.79
CA GLN A 72 -6.28 7.20 -11.01
C GLN A 72 -5.76 7.96 -9.79
N SER A 73 -6.21 7.60 -8.59
CA SER A 73 -5.77 8.25 -7.36
C SER A 73 -4.26 8.12 -7.16
N ILE A 74 -3.75 6.89 -7.24
CA ILE A 74 -2.30 6.67 -7.08
C ILE A 74 -1.52 7.25 -8.25
N ARG A 75 -2.06 7.21 -9.47
CA ARG A 75 -1.43 7.78 -10.66
C ARG A 75 -1.22 9.28 -10.52
N GLY A 76 -2.26 10.02 -10.10
CA GLY A 76 -2.14 11.46 -9.87
C GLY A 76 -1.09 11.80 -8.80
N ARG A 77 -1.02 11.02 -7.71
CA ARG A 77 0.01 11.20 -6.69
C ARG A 77 1.41 10.89 -7.21
N MET A 78 1.56 9.82 -7.99
CA MET A 78 2.85 9.48 -8.62
C MET A 78 3.33 10.53 -9.59
N GLU A 79 2.41 11.19 -10.32
CA GLU A 79 2.73 12.29 -11.24
C GLU A 79 3.22 13.54 -10.48
N LEU A 80 2.54 13.91 -9.41
CA LEU A 80 2.82 15.11 -8.62
C LEU A 80 4.01 14.93 -7.67
N GLU A 81 4.06 13.82 -6.94
CA GLU A 81 4.97 13.59 -5.82
C GLU A 81 6.03 12.51 -6.13
N GLY A 82 5.78 11.67 -7.14
CA GLY A 82 6.61 10.53 -7.49
C GLY A 82 6.31 9.29 -6.62
N LEU A 83 6.77 8.14 -7.10
CA LEU A 83 6.79 6.88 -6.35
C LEU A 83 8.23 6.50 -6.02
N TYR A 84 8.60 6.57 -4.77
CA TYR A 84 9.95 6.24 -4.31
C TYR A 84 10.02 4.76 -3.93
N VAL A 85 11.04 4.08 -4.44
CA VAL A 85 11.28 2.65 -4.23
C VAL A 85 12.77 2.40 -3.99
N PRO A 86 13.17 1.34 -3.27
CA PRO A 86 14.57 0.98 -3.10
C PRO A 86 15.21 0.67 -4.47
N ALA A 87 16.40 1.23 -4.72
CA ALA A 87 17.05 1.16 -6.03
C ALA A 87 17.43 -0.27 -6.46
N ARG A 88 17.69 -1.15 -5.50
CA ARG A 88 18.11 -2.53 -5.72
C ARG A 88 17.06 -3.56 -5.33
N ALA A 89 15.80 -3.14 -5.18
CA ALA A 89 14.72 -4.07 -4.84
C ALA A 89 14.58 -5.16 -5.91
N PRO A 90 14.60 -6.44 -5.54
CA PRO A 90 14.54 -7.55 -6.51
C PRO A 90 13.24 -7.57 -7.32
N TRP A 91 12.18 -7.01 -6.79
CA TRP A 91 10.87 -6.91 -7.42
C TRP A 91 10.68 -5.66 -8.31
N LEU A 92 11.67 -4.75 -8.35
CA LEU A 92 11.51 -3.46 -9.04
C LEU A 92 11.31 -3.59 -10.55
N ALA A 93 12.02 -4.53 -11.19
CA ALA A 93 11.90 -4.75 -12.64
C ALA A 93 10.49 -5.21 -13.03
N ASP A 94 9.91 -6.13 -12.27
CA ASP A 94 8.58 -6.67 -12.50
C ASP A 94 7.50 -5.61 -12.25
N LEU A 95 7.61 -4.85 -11.15
CA LEU A 95 6.71 -3.73 -10.86
C LEU A 95 6.73 -2.69 -11.99
N LYS A 96 7.92 -2.29 -12.43
CA LYS A 96 8.07 -1.30 -13.50
C LYS A 96 7.49 -1.82 -14.82
N GLY A 97 7.72 -3.08 -15.15
CA GLY A 97 7.14 -3.72 -16.33
C GLY A 97 5.61 -3.72 -16.31
N GLU A 98 5.00 -4.04 -15.18
CA GLU A 98 3.55 -4.06 -15.02
C GLU A 98 2.94 -2.65 -15.09
N LEU A 99 3.56 -1.67 -14.42
CA LEU A 99 3.13 -0.27 -14.47
C LEU A 99 3.16 0.30 -15.89
N LEU A 100 4.20 0.02 -16.66
CA LEU A 100 4.34 0.51 -18.04
C LEU A 100 3.38 -0.20 -19.02
N ALA A 101 3.01 -1.45 -18.76
CA ALA A 101 2.08 -2.21 -19.58
C ALA A 101 0.60 -1.89 -19.29
N PHE A 102 0.31 -1.28 -18.14
CA PHE A 102 -1.07 -0.96 -17.74
C PHE A 102 -1.70 0.11 -18.66
N PRO A 103 -2.99 0.01 -19.04
CA PRO A 103 -3.98 -0.99 -18.62
C PRO A 103 -4.05 -2.24 -19.53
N ARG A 104 -3.20 -2.37 -20.53
CA ARG A 104 -3.23 -3.43 -21.54
C ARG A 104 -2.41 -4.67 -21.18
N GLY A 105 -1.69 -4.63 -20.07
CA GLY A 105 -0.85 -5.73 -19.60
C GLY A 105 -1.65 -6.97 -19.22
N LYS A 106 -1.02 -8.15 -19.35
CA LYS A 106 -1.60 -9.44 -18.93
C LYS A 106 -1.79 -9.52 -17.42
N HIS A 107 -0.94 -8.87 -16.68
CA HIS A 107 -0.94 -8.82 -15.21
C HIS A 107 -1.06 -7.38 -14.75
N ASP A 108 -1.86 -7.14 -13.74
CA ASP A 108 -2.15 -5.83 -13.17
C ASP A 108 -2.34 -5.86 -11.63
N ASP A 109 -1.99 -7.00 -11.01
CA ASP A 109 -2.16 -7.21 -9.57
C ASP A 109 -1.43 -6.17 -8.71
N GLN A 110 -0.22 -5.76 -9.15
CA GLN A 110 0.57 -4.76 -8.44
C GLN A 110 -0.01 -3.35 -8.63
N VAL A 111 -0.55 -3.07 -9.81
CA VAL A 111 -1.25 -1.79 -10.09
C VAL A 111 -2.53 -1.71 -9.27
N ASP A 112 -3.30 -2.80 -9.18
CA ASP A 112 -4.49 -2.88 -8.34
C ASP A 112 -4.16 -2.66 -6.86
N ALA A 113 -3.07 -3.26 -6.35
CA ALA A 113 -2.61 -3.03 -4.98
C ALA A 113 -2.20 -1.57 -4.72
N LEU A 114 -1.52 -0.93 -5.67
CA LEU A 114 -1.20 0.49 -5.61
C LEU A 114 -2.46 1.36 -5.68
N GLY A 115 -3.46 0.97 -6.48
CA GLY A 115 -4.76 1.64 -6.54
C GLY A 115 -5.50 1.60 -5.19
N LEU A 116 -5.45 0.47 -4.48
CA LEU A 116 -5.99 0.37 -3.11
C LEU A 116 -5.24 1.28 -2.13
N ALA A 117 -3.91 1.36 -2.24
CA ALA A 117 -3.12 2.29 -1.45
C ALA A 117 -3.51 3.75 -1.73
N GLY A 118 -3.75 4.11 -3.01
CA GLY A 118 -4.25 5.42 -3.40
C GLY A 118 -5.60 5.74 -2.76
N GLN A 119 -6.57 4.83 -2.85
CA GLN A 119 -7.89 4.99 -2.22
C GLN A 119 -7.79 5.13 -0.69
N LEU A 120 -6.88 4.38 -0.06
CA LEU A 120 -6.64 4.50 1.37
C LEU A 120 -6.09 5.89 1.73
N LEU A 121 -5.14 6.39 0.95
CA LEU A 121 -4.56 7.72 1.13
C LEU A 121 -5.61 8.82 0.95
N ASP A 122 -6.49 8.71 -0.05
CA ASP A 122 -7.58 9.67 -0.26
C ASP A 122 -8.57 9.69 0.90
N LYS A 123 -8.81 8.54 1.51
CA LYS A 123 -9.70 8.43 2.67
C LYS A 123 -9.11 9.03 3.93
N TRP A 124 -7.80 8.82 4.17
CA TRP A 124 -7.14 9.15 5.44
C TRP A 124 -6.27 10.40 5.38
N ALA A 125 -5.84 10.79 4.19
CA ALA A 125 -5.14 12.04 3.93
C ALA A 125 -5.84 12.81 2.81
N PRO A 126 -7.10 13.24 3.01
CA PRO A 126 -7.78 14.05 2.02
C PRO A 126 -6.95 15.31 1.77
N GLY A 127 -6.61 15.55 0.50
CA GLY A 127 -5.80 16.68 0.08
C GLY A 127 -6.44 18.02 0.43
N GLY A 128 -6.03 18.57 1.53
CA GLY A 128 -6.41 19.88 2.03
C GLY A 128 -5.70 20.11 3.35
N VAL A 129 -4.80 21.07 3.39
CA VAL A 129 -4.29 21.55 4.67
C VAL A 129 -5.50 22.10 5.42
N PRO A 130 -5.89 21.56 6.58
CA PRO A 130 -6.95 22.17 7.39
C PRO A 130 -6.57 23.64 7.59
N LYS A 131 -7.48 24.56 7.26
CA LYS A 131 -7.31 25.95 7.68
C LYS A 131 -7.34 25.97 9.20
N LEU A 132 -6.16 25.94 9.80
CA LEU A 132 -6.04 26.09 11.24
C LEU A 132 -6.41 27.55 11.57
N GLU A 133 -7.38 27.71 12.43
CA GLU A 133 -7.71 29.03 13.01
C GLU A 133 -6.43 29.63 13.64
N PRO A 134 -6.26 30.97 13.57
CA PRO A 134 -5.14 31.62 14.22
C PRO A 134 -5.10 31.27 15.71
N GLY A 135 -3.98 30.68 16.17
CA GLY A 135 -3.81 30.22 17.54
C GLY A 135 -4.15 28.77 17.80
N ALA A 136 -4.61 28.01 16.80
CA ALA A 136 -4.80 26.58 16.98
C ALA A 136 -3.47 25.86 17.23
N PHE A 137 -3.49 24.90 18.16
CA PHE A 137 -2.35 24.04 18.43
C PHE A 137 -1.90 23.32 17.15
N ARG A 138 -0.66 23.57 16.75
CA ARG A 138 0.00 22.77 15.70
C ARG A 138 0.79 21.68 16.38
N PRO A 139 0.39 20.40 16.27
CA PRO A 139 1.28 19.34 16.72
C PRO A 139 2.62 19.47 15.98
N PRO A 140 3.73 19.16 16.63
CA PRO A 140 5.03 19.15 15.97
C PRO A 140 4.95 18.22 14.75
N PRO A 141 5.68 18.54 13.66
CA PRO A 141 5.72 17.67 12.49
C PRO A 141 6.15 16.27 12.95
N ILE A 142 5.39 15.27 12.53
CA ILE A 142 5.74 13.87 12.82
C ILE A 142 7.01 13.58 12.04
N ASP A 143 8.09 13.28 12.75
CA ASP A 143 9.31 12.79 12.11
C ASP A 143 9.09 11.32 11.70
N TYR A 144 8.56 11.14 10.50
CA TYR A 144 8.35 9.81 9.94
C TYR A 144 9.68 9.04 9.75
N VAL A 145 10.80 9.75 9.64
CA VAL A 145 12.12 9.11 9.52
C VAL A 145 12.56 8.48 10.84
N ALA A 146 12.18 9.09 11.96
CA ALA A 146 12.43 8.50 13.29
C ALA A 146 11.50 7.32 13.59
N LEU A 147 10.29 7.28 13.00
CA LEU A 147 9.33 6.20 13.21
C LEU A 147 9.56 4.98 12.33
N TYR A 148 10.18 5.17 11.16
CA TYR A 148 10.48 4.10 10.23
C TYR A 148 11.98 4.02 10.02
N PRO A 149 12.59 2.82 10.15
CA PRO A 149 14.00 2.67 9.83
C PRO A 149 14.23 3.12 8.39
N LYS A 150 15.26 3.96 8.20
CA LYS A 150 15.69 4.32 6.84
C LYS A 150 15.99 3.04 6.08
N PRO A 151 15.48 2.88 4.85
CA PRO A 151 15.98 1.80 4.02
C PRO A 151 17.50 1.96 3.88
N ASP A 152 18.25 0.87 4.07
CA ASP A 152 19.71 0.86 3.94
C ASP A 152 20.17 1.20 2.52
N GLU A 153 19.25 1.39 1.60
CA GLU A 153 19.46 1.66 0.18
C GLU A 153 18.90 3.02 -0.24
N PRO A 154 19.52 3.68 -1.22
CA PRO A 154 18.98 4.89 -1.82
C PRO A 154 17.62 4.61 -2.47
N LEU A 155 16.67 5.52 -2.28
CA LEU A 155 15.36 5.44 -2.93
C LEU A 155 15.45 5.99 -4.36
N LEU A 156 14.88 5.27 -5.33
CA LEU A 156 14.64 5.76 -6.68
C LEU A 156 13.24 6.37 -6.78
N ASN A 157 13.15 7.51 -7.43
CA ASN A 157 11.87 8.10 -7.80
C ASN A 157 11.44 7.51 -9.16
N VAL A 158 10.38 6.74 -9.16
CA VAL A 158 9.78 6.18 -10.37
C VAL A 158 8.69 7.14 -10.84
N LYS A 159 8.97 7.90 -11.91
CA LYS A 159 7.96 8.67 -12.63
C LYS A 159 7.46 7.85 -13.80
N ILE A 160 6.15 7.78 -13.96
CA ILE A 160 5.48 7.24 -15.14
C ILE A 160 5.04 8.45 -15.94
N LEU A 161 5.61 8.58 -17.13
CA LEU A 161 5.24 9.60 -18.11
C LEU A 161 3.90 9.25 -18.77
#